data_3bf14624558167d9daeb951878b868fa
#
_entry.id   3bf14624558167d9daeb951878b868fa
#
_cell.length_a   1.000
_cell.length_b   1.000
_cell.length_c   1.000
_cell.angle_alpha   90.00
_cell.angle_beta   90.00
_cell.angle_gamma   90.00
#
_symmetry.space_group_name_H-M   'P 1'
#
loop_
_entity.id
_entity.type
_entity.pdbx_description
1 polymer ?
#
loop_
_entity_poly.entity_id
_entity_poly.type
_entity_poly.pdbx_seq_one_letter_code
_entity_poly.pdbx_strand_id
1 'polypeptide(L)'
;MKKKILFVINTLGGAGAEMALLELLEKLEKENEKTKDVQYEISLYVLMGQGELVKKLPKEVLLKNKSYQPLSVLQKEGRHFMYRTILKTMFVRGTVCCLLPYLLSSRADMLKRRKVLPDKLLWRVLSDGGERFAEEYDLAVAYLEGGSAYYIADHVRAKKKAAFIHIDYTKAGYTRKLDRDCYLKYDAIFPIGEDVKQQFLKVYPECAGRTKVFHNIIDTEKIKTKASLPGGFSDDFAGIRLLTVGRLTEQKSYPTAIRAMKKIKEKHKNVRWYVLGEGPERKRLEHLIDSLGLQEDFILSGSVENPYPYYKSADIYVHATGFEGKSIAIQEAQTLGLPIIASESNREQIENGVDGILCRLEPEAVSEAVCRMMEDEKLRNRYREASLKKNVVYEKDMELLTGLLFR
;
A
#
# COMPACT_ATOMS: atom_id res chain seq x y z
N MET A 1 14.59 28.66 -8.36
CA MET A 1 14.09 28.05 -9.64
C MET A 1 12.84 27.24 -9.31
N LYS A 2 11.75 27.40 -10.09
CA LYS A 2 10.51 26.61 -9.88
C LYS A 2 10.53 25.37 -10.75
N LYS A 3 10.14 24.21 -10.18
CA LYS A 3 10.03 22.92 -10.85
C LYS A 3 8.61 22.37 -10.68
N LYS A 4 7.93 22.11 -11.79
CA LYS A 4 6.57 21.57 -11.80
C LYS A 4 6.57 20.06 -11.75
N ILE A 5 5.95 19.49 -10.71
CA ILE A 5 5.82 18.04 -10.52
C ILE A 5 4.36 17.65 -10.54
N LEU A 6 3.99 16.69 -11.37
CA LEU A 6 2.67 16.07 -11.36
C LEU A 6 2.75 14.65 -10.79
N PHE A 7 2.05 14.40 -9.71
CA PHE A 7 1.77 13.05 -9.24
C PHE A 7 0.41 12.58 -9.76
N VAL A 8 0.35 11.32 -10.18
CA VAL A 8 -0.91 10.68 -10.58
C VAL A 8 -1.07 9.38 -9.80
N ILE A 9 -2.26 9.19 -9.23
CA ILE A 9 -2.63 7.98 -8.49
C ILE A 9 -4.01 7.51 -8.92
N ASN A 10 -4.31 6.23 -8.74
CA ASN A 10 -5.56 5.64 -9.18
C ASN A 10 -6.76 6.12 -8.33
N THR A 11 -6.63 6.03 -7.01
CA THR A 11 -7.56 6.50 -5.98
C THR A 11 -6.78 7.15 -4.85
N LEU A 12 -7.42 7.88 -3.96
CA LEU A 12 -6.78 8.42 -2.76
C LEU A 12 -7.51 7.91 -1.50
N GLY A 13 -7.60 6.58 -1.41
CA GLY A 13 -8.21 5.87 -0.28
C GLY A 13 -7.22 5.62 0.87
N GLY A 14 -7.68 4.95 1.92
CA GLY A 14 -6.88 4.67 3.13
C GLY A 14 -5.97 3.44 3.02
N ALA A 15 -5.36 3.15 1.85
CA ALA A 15 -4.42 2.04 1.71
C ALA A 15 -2.96 2.48 1.87
N GLY A 16 -2.06 1.50 2.01
CA GLY A 16 -0.64 1.76 2.29
C GLY A 16 0.05 2.65 1.25
N ALA A 17 -0.15 2.40 -0.03
CA ALA A 17 0.47 3.20 -1.09
C ALA A 17 -0.02 4.66 -1.09
N GLU A 18 -1.32 4.89 -0.85
CA GLU A 18 -1.90 6.23 -0.75
C GLU A 18 -1.37 6.99 0.47
N MET A 19 -1.21 6.29 1.61
CA MET A 19 -0.58 6.87 2.79
C MET A 19 0.89 7.21 2.54
N ALA A 20 1.64 6.32 1.86
CA ALA A 20 3.02 6.59 1.47
C ALA A 20 3.14 7.79 0.52
N LEU A 21 2.18 7.98 -0.39
CA LEU A 21 2.15 9.18 -1.23
C LEU A 21 2.02 10.45 -0.38
N LEU A 22 1.11 10.47 0.59
CA LEU A 22 0.94 11.65 1.45
C LEU A 22 2.22 11.99 2.21
N GLU A 23 2.89 10.99 2.79
CA GLU A 23 4.17 11.21 3.49
C GLU A 23 5.27 11.71 2.52
N LEU A 24 5.32 11.20 1.28
CA LEU A 24 6.23 11.69 0.25
C LEU A 24 5.94 13.15 -0.13
N LEU A 25 4.66 13.51 -0.29
CA LEU A 25 4.24 14.89 -0.61
C LEU A 25 4.57 15.85 0.53
N GLU A 26 4.27 15.47 1.80
CA GLU A 26 4.64 16.26 2.97
C GLU A 26 6.16 16.47 3.07
N LYS A 27 6.95 15.43 2.70
CA LYS A 27 8.40 15.52 2.71
C LYS A 27 8.92 16.50 1.66
N LEU A 28 8.35 16.47 0.45
CA LEU A 28 8.69 17.45 -0.61
C LEU A 28 8.33 18.88 -0.24
N GLU A 29 7.20 19.10 0.46
CA GLU A 29 6.86 20.43 0.99
C GLU A 29 7.85 20.90 2.05
N LYS A 30 8.23 20.03 2.99
CA LYS A 30 9.25 20.35 3.99
C LYS A 30 10.60 20.70 3.35
N GLU A 31 10.93 20.11 2.19
CA GLU A 31 12.12 20.51 1.42
C GLU A 31 11.98 21.91 0.84
N ASN A 32 10.79 22.29 0.34
CA ASN A 32 10.51 23.65 -0.12
C ASN A 32 10.70 24.71 0.97
N GLU A 33 10.39 24.37 2.23
CA GLU A 33 10.58 25.29 3.36
C GLU A 33 12.06 25.50 3.69
N LYS A 34 12.89 24.47 3.49
CA LYS A 34 14.32 24.49 3.86
C LYS A 34 15.20 25.20 2.83
N THR A 35 14.83 25.15 1.55
CA THR A 35 15.65 25.69 0.47
C THR A 35 14.87 26.72 -0.34
N LYS A 36 15.49 27.89 -0.61
CA LYS A 36 14.93 28.92 -1.51
C LYS A 36 15.38 28.77 -2.95
N ASP A 37 16.43 27.98 -3.20
CA ASP A 37 17.05 27.89 -4.52
C ASP A 37 16.19 27.11 -5.51
N VAL A 38 15.51 26.06 -5.03
CA VAL A 38 14.60 25.24 -5.83
C VAL A 38 13.27 25.13 -5.08
N GLN A 39 12.19 25.42 -5.78
CA GLN A 39 10.83 25.31 -5.27
C GLN A 39 10.05 24.33 -6.13
N TYR A 40 9.42 23.34 -5.51
CA TYR A 40 8.57 22.37 -6.19
C TYR A 40 7.11 22.85 -6.20
N GLU A 41 6.56 23.06 -7.40
CA GLU A 41 5.12 23.26 -7.59
C GLU A 41 4.47 21.88 -7.78
N ILE A 42 3.88 21.35 -6.70
CA ILE A 42 3.38 19.97 -6.67
C ILE A 42 1.90 19.95 -7.03
N SER A 43 1.56 19.14 -8.02
CA SER A 43 0.19 18.88 -8.43
C SER A 43 -0.12 17.39 -8.25
N LEU A 44 -1.37 17.07 -7.85
CA LEU A 44 -1.88 15.72 -7.74
C LEU A 44 -3.10 15.55 -8.64
N TYR A 45 -3.12 14.50 -9.45
CA TYR A 45 -4.29 14.06 -10.18
C TYR A 45 -4.70 12.65 -9.74
N VAL A 46 -5.94 12.50 -9.27
CA VAL A 46 -6.51 11.23 -8.85
C VAL A 46 -7.41 10.71 -9.98
N LEU A 47 -7.01 9.63 -10.63
CA LEU A 47 -7.63 9.15 -11.87
C LEU A 47 -9.14 8.87 -11.72
N MET A 48 -9.55 8.30 -10.59
CA MET A 48 -10.96 8.07 -10.25
C MET A 48 -11.68 9.33 -9.71
N GLY A 49 -10.94 10.38 -9.34
CA GLY A 49 -11.50 11.56 -8.69
C GLY A 49 -12.17 11.25 -7.34
N GLN A 50 -11.63 10.29 -6.58
CA GLN A 50 -12.26 9.78 -5.37
C GLN A 50 -11.24 9.32 -4.32
N GLY A 51 -11.60 9.51 -3.03
CA GLY A 51 -10.89 8.98 -1.87
C GLY A 51 -10.94 9.89 -0.65
N GLU A 52 -11.03 9.33 0.52
CA GLU A 52 -11.19 10.02 1.80
C GLU A 52 -9.93 10.77 2.26
N LEU A 53 -8.74 10.36 1.81
CA LEU A 53 -7.48 10.97 2.22
C LEU A 53 -7.24 12.37 1.64
N VAL A 54 -8.09 12.85 0.71
CA VAL A 54 -7.99 14.24 0.20
C VAL A 54 -8.01 15.27 1.32
N LYS A 55 -8.66 15.00 2.45
CA LYS A 55 -8.69 15.86 3.63
C LYS A 55 -7.34 15.99 4.34
N LYS A 56 -6.44 15.03 4.08
CA LYS A 56 -5.06 14.99 4.63
C LYS A 56 -4.02 15.45 3.61
N LEU A 57 -4.46 15.90 2.43
CA LEU A 57 -3.55 16.41 1.41
C LEU A 57 -2.84 17.66 1.94
N PRO A 58 -1.51 17.77 1.81
CA PRO A 58 -0.76 18.95 2.17
C PRO A 58 -1.29 20.20 1.45
N LYS A 59 -1.25 21.38 2.11
CA LYS A 59 -1.96 22.59 1.68
C LYS A 59 -1.45 23.14 0.35
N GLU A 60 -0.17 23.03 0.11
CA GLU A 60 0.49 23.57 -1.09
C GLU A 60 0.37 22.62 -2.30
N VAL A 61 -0.17 21.41 -2.12
CA VAL A 61 -0.39 20.46 -3.21
C VAL A 61 -1.68 20.77 -3.96
N LEU A 62 -1.55 21.12 -5.24
CA LEU A 62 -2.68 21.46 -6.09
C LEU A 62 -3.40 20.20 -6.60
N LEU A 63 -4.63 19.96 -6.14
CA LEU A 63 -5.49 18.91 -6.69
C LEU A 63 -6.03 19.34 -8.06
N LYS A 64 -5.66 18.59 -9.11
CA LYS A 64 -5.98 18.92 -10.53
C LYS A 64 -7.37 18.45 -10.98
N ASN A 65 -8.05 17.62 -10.19
CA ASN A 65 -9.37 17.10 -10.55
C ASN A 65 -10.43 18.21 -10.62
N LYS A 66 -11.16 18.32 -11.76
CA LYS A 66 -12.30 19.23 -11.90
C LYS A 66 -13.49 18.82 -11.00
N SER A 67 -13.63 17.54 -10.72
CA SER A 67 -14.63 16.97 -9.82
C SER A 67 -13.98 15.93 -8.94
N TYR A 68 -14.21 16.01 -7.64
CA TYR A 68 -13.68 15.09 -6.66
C TYR A 68 -14.71 14.76 -5.58
N GLN A 69 -14.72 13.50 -5.12
CA GLN A 69 -15.59 13.06 -4.03
C GLN A 69 -14.75 12.44 -2.89
N PRO A 70 -14.82 13.01 -1.67
CA PRO A 70 -14.07 12.50 -0.51
C PRO A 70 -14.75 11.26 0.09
N LEU A 71 -15.08 10.28 -0.76
CA LEU A 71 -15.80 9.07 -0.39
C LEU A 71 -14.88 7.85 -0.50
N SER A 72 -14.92 7.00 0.52
CA SER A 72 -14.23 5.71 0.48
C SER A 72 -14.90 4.76 -0.50
N VAL A 73 -14.10 4.06 -1.30
CA VAL A 73 -14.58 2.97 -2.18
C VAL A 73 -15.17 1.80 -1.38
N LEU A 74 -14.92 1.73 -0.08
CA LEU A 74 -15.49 0.71 0.81
C LEU A 74 -16.94 1.00 1.19
N GLN A 75 -17.37 2.26 1.12
CA GLN A 75 -18.73 2.70 1.40
C GLN A 75 -19.65 2.50 0.18
N LYS A 76 -20.94 2.33 0.41
CA LYS A 76 -21.94 2.10 -0.65
C LYS A 76 -21.99 3.27 -1.65
N GLU A 77 -22.00 4.50 -1.14
CA GLU A 77 -22.01 5.74 -1.90
C GLU A 77 -20.74 5.87 -2.76
N GLY A 78 -19.59 5.55 -2.19
CA GLY A 78 -18.31 5.58 -2.89
C GLY A 78 -18.22 4.52 -4.00
N ARG A 79 -18.75 3.32 -3.78
CA ARG A 79 -18.85 2.30 -4.85
C ARG A 79 -19.79 2.75 -5.97
N HIS A 80 -20.92 3.38 -5.63
CA HIS A 80 -21.84 3.91 -6.64
C HIS A 80 -21.18 5.01 -7.48
N PHE A 81 -20.46 5.94 -6.84
CA PHE A 81 -19.69 6.96 -7.54
C PHE A 81 -18.64 6.34 -8.46
N MET A 82 -17.89 5.34 -7.98
CA MET A 82 -16.92 4.60 -8.78
C MET A 82 -17.54 4.01 -10.05
N TYR A 83 -18.67 3.31 -9.94
CA TYR A 83 -19.36 2.73 -11.10
C TYR A 83 -19.83 3.81 -12.09
N ARG A 84 -20.40 4.91 -11.60
CA ARG A 84 -20.79 6.04 -12.45
C ARG A 84 -19.60 6.66 -13.18
N THR A 85 -18.48 6.82 -12.48
CA THR A 85 -17.23 7.35 -13.07
C THR A 85 -16.72 6.42 -14.17
N ILE A 86 -16.68 5.11 -13.93
CA ILE A 86 -16.30 4.12 -14.94
C ILE A 86 -17.19 4.22 -16.17
N LEU A 87 -18.52 4.19 -15.98
CA LEU A 87 -19.47 4.29 -17.08
C LEU A 87 -19.31 5.59 -17.87
N LYS A 88 -19.23 6.74 -17.18
CA LYS A 88 -18.98 8.03 -17.83
C LYS A 88 -17.69 8.00 -18.66
N THR A 89 -16.60 7.48 -18.10
CA THR A 89 -15.29 7.43 -18.74
C THR A 89 -15.29 6.53 -19.98
N MET A 90 -16.08 5.46 -19.98
CA MET A 90 -16.24 4.57 -21.14
C MET A 90 -16.73 5.31 -22.39
N PHE A 91 -17.62 6.29 -22.23
CA PHE A 91 -18.22 7.02 -23.34
C PHE A 91 -17.49 8.33 -23.68
N VAL A 92 -16.61 8.82 -22.82
CA VAL A 92 -15.82 10.03 -23.08
C VAL A 92 -14.89 9.78 -24.29
N ARG A 93 -14.98 10.65 -25.30
CA ARG A 93 -14.17 10.60 -26.54
C ARG A 93 -14.22 9.25 -27.29
N GLY A 94 -15.28 8.48 -27.08
CA GLY A 94 -15.40 7.16 -27.69
C GLY A 94 -14.38 6.14 -27.17
N THR A 95 -13.92 6.29 -25.93
CA THR A 95 -12.83 5.49 -25.31
C THR A 95 -13.05 3.99 -25.49
N VAL A 96 -14.26 3.48 -25.22
CA VAL A 96 -14.54 2.05 -25.37
C VAL A 96 -14.40 1.59 -26.82
N CYS A 97 -14.92 2.38 -27.78
CA CYS A 97 -14.82 2.03 -29.19
C CYS A 97 -13.36 1.99 -29.66
N CYS A 98 -12.55 2.98 -29.26
CA CYS A 98 -11.13 3.03 -29.58
C CYS A 98 -10.33 1.88 -28.95
N LEU A 99 -10.74 1.42 -27.76
CA LEU A 99 -10.06 0.36 -27.02
C LEU A 99 -10.63 -1.04 -27.29
N LEU A 100 -11.72 -1.17 -28.05
CA LEU A 100 -12.41 -2.46 -28.25
C LEU A 100 -11.48 -3.60 -28.69
N PRO A 101 -10.60 -3.42 -29.70
CA PRO A 101 -9.65 -4.48 -30.10
C PRO A 101 -8.71 -4.89 -28.96
N TYR A 102 -8.22 -3.93 -28.19
CA TYR A 102 -7.38 -4.17 -27.03
C TYR A 102 -8.12 -4.92 -25.93
N LEU A 103 -9.36 -4.50 -25.59
CA LEU A 103 -10.17 -5.13 -24.55
C LEU A 103 -10.48 -6.59 -24.90
N LEU A 104 -10.88 -6.86 -26.16
CA LEU A 104 -11.18 -8.20 -26.64
C LEU A 104 -9.92 -9.09 -26.62
N SER A 105 -8.81 -8.59 -27.14
CA SER A 105 -7.56 -9.35 -27.21
C SER A 105 -6.95 -9.61 -25.83
N SER A 106 -7.05 -8.65 -24.91
CA SER A 106 -6.56 -8.81 -23.53
C SER A 106 -7.44 -9.76 -22.73
N ARG A 107 -8.77 -9.70 -22.91
CA ARG A 107 -9.70 -10.68 -22.31
C ARG A 107 -9.44 -12.10 -22.82
N ALA A 108 -9.20 -12.28 -24.12
CA ALA A 108 -8.86 -13.58 -24.69
C ALA A 108 -7.56 -14.13 -24.10
N ASP A 109 -6.53 -13.27 -23.89
CA ASP A 109 -5.27 -13.67 -23.24
C ASP A 109 -5.49 -14.08 -21.77
N MET A 110 -6.28 -13.31 -21.03
CA MET A 110 -6.66 -13.63 -19.64
C MET A 110 -7.37 -14.98 -19.52
N LEU A 111 -8.29 -15.28 -20.45
CA LEU A 111 -8.98 -16.57 -20.50
C LEU A 111 -8.03 -17.72 -20.78
N LYS A 112 -7.10 -17.56 -21.73
CA LYS A 112 -6.03 -18.56 -22.01
C LYS A 112 -5.18 -18.83 -20.78
N ARG A 113 -4.86 -17.81 -20.00
CA ARG A 113 -4.07 -17.90 -18.74
C ARG A 113 -4.91 -18.37 -17.54
N ARG A 114 -6.21 -18.62 -17.72
CA ARG A 114 -7.16 -18.96 -16.65
C ARG A 114 -7.18 -17.96 -15.49
N LYS A 115 -6.83 -16.70 -15.76
CA LYS A 115 -6.80 -15.62 -14.76
C LYS A 115 -7.47 -14.38 -15.34
N VAL A 116 -8.77 -14.24 -15.09
CA VAL A 116 -9.57 -13.10 -15.57
C VAL A 116 -9.57 -12.00 -14.49
N LEU A 117 -9.03 -10.83 -14.83
CA LEU A 117 -8.86 -9.67 -13.96
C LEU A 117 -9.50 -8.44 -14.64
N PRO A 118 -10.83 -8.27 -14.54
CA PRO A 118 -11.55 -7.19 -15.22
C PRO A 118 -11.09 -5.79 -14.79
N ASP A 119 -10.70 -5.63 -13.52
CA ASP A 119 -10.17 -4.39 -12.96
C ASP A 119 -8.95 -3.88 -13.74
N LYS A 120 -8.08 -4.77 -14.19
CA LYS A 120 -6.88 -4.38 -14.97
C LYS A 120 -7.24 -3.77 -16.33
N LEU A 121 -8.32 -4.25 -16.97
CA LEU A 121 -8.83 -3.67 -18.22
C LEU A 121 -9.47 -2.30 -17.98
N LEU A 122 -10.19 -2.15 -16.87
CA LEU A 122 -10.84 -0.89 -16.51
C LEU A 122 -9.83 0.24 -16.27
N TRP A 123 -8.65 -0.06 -15.73
CA TRP A 123 -7.60 0.95 -15.57
C TRP A 123 -7.16 1.59 -16.89
N ARG A 124 -7.12 0.83 -17.98
CA ARG A 124 -6.82 1.39 -19.30
C ARG A 124 -7.92 2.32 -19.78
N VAL A 125 -9.19 1.91 -19.60
CA VAL A 125 -10.35 2.74 -19.95
C VAL A 125 -10.34 4.05 -19.18
N LEU A 126 -10.12 3.99 -17.85
CA LEU A 126 -10.03 5.16 -16.99
C LEU A 126 -8.88 6.09 -17.37
N SER A 127 -7.73 5.54 -17.72
CA SER A 127 -6.58 6.29 -18.21
C SER A 127 -6.92 7.06 -19.49
N ASP A 128 -7.46 6.38 -20.49
CA ASP A 128 -7.71 6.99 -21.79
C ASP A 128 -8.88 8.00 -21.77
N GLY A 129 -9.88 7.77 -20.92
CA GLY A 129 -10.98 8.70 -20.69
C GLY A 129 -10.72 9.79 -19.65
N GLY A 130 -9.56 9.78 -18.97
CA GLY A 130 -9.19 10.76 -17.95
C GLY A 130 -9.10 12.20 -18.48
N GLU A 131 -9.03 13.16 -17.57
CA GLU A 131 -8.84 14.58 -17.91
C GLU A 131 -7.55 14.81 -18.69
N ARG A 132 -7.47 15.88 -19.45
CA ARG A 132 -6.25 16.25 -20.20
C ARG A 132 -5.76 17.61 -19.74
N PHE A 133 -4.45 17.71 -19.51
CA PHE A 133 -3.78 18.93 -19.11
C PHE A 133 -2.91 19.43 -20.26
N ALA A 134 -3.05 20.73 -20.59
CA ALA A 134 -2.24 21.37 -21.62
C ALA A 134 -0.83 21.68 -21.12
N GLU A 135 -0.63 21.71 -19.80
CA GLU A 135 0.63 22.02 -19.15
C GLU A 135 1.71 20.98 -19.46
N GLU A 136 2.96 21.43 -19.49
CA GLU A 136 4.13 20.59 -19.46
C GLU A 136 4.75 20.62 -18.07
N TYR A 137 5.16 19.44 -17.58
CA TYR A 137 5.75 19.27 -16.26
C TYR A 137 7.27 19.00 -16.38
N ASP A 138 8.04 19.41 -15.37
CA ASP A 138 9.45 19.01 -15.30
C ASP A 138 9.57 17.53 -14.97
N LEU A 139 8.68 17.03 -14.11
CA LEU A 139 8.58 15.61 -13.74
C LEU A 139 7.12 15.17 -13.62
N ALA A 140 6.78 14.03 -14.20
CA ALA A 140 5.49 13.38 -13.99
C ALA A 140 5.69 12.00 -13.36
N VAL A 141 5.00 11.75 -12.25
CA VAL A 141 5.18 10.56 -11.39
C VAL A 141 3.90 9.73 -11.33
N ALA A 142 3.93 8.54 -11.91
CA ALA A 142 2.90 7.54 -11.71
C ALA A 142 3.14 6.85 -10.37
N TYR A 143 2.30 7.13 -9.36
CA TYR A 143 2.55 6.61 -8.01
C TYR A 143 1.98 5.21 -7.76
N LEU A 144 1.30 4.63 -8.73
CA LEU A 144 0.87 3.23 -8.74
C LEU A 144 1.02 2.65 -10.14
N GLU A 145 1.14 1.34 -10.21
CA GLU A 145 1.03 0.59 -11.44
C GLU A 145 -0.40 0.65 -12.02
N GLY A 146 -0.54 0.29 -13.28
CA GLY A 146 -1.83 0.26 -13.98
C GLY A 146 -2.29 1.64 -14.44
N GLY A 147 -3.44 2.11 -13.97
CA GLY A 147 -4.10 3.31 -14.48
C GLY A 147 -3.23 4.57 -14.51
N SER A 148 -2.59 4.91 -13.40
CA SER A 148 -1.70 6.06 -13.32
C SER A 148 -0.47 5.92 -14.22
N ALA A 149 0.11 4.70 -14.31
CA ALA A 149 1.23 4.45 -15.20
C ALA A 149 0.82 4.59 -16.68
N TYR A 150 -0.34 4.07 -17.06
CA TYR A 150 -0.87 4.23 -18.42
C TYR A 150 -1.14 5.70 -18.76
N TYR A 151 -1.75 6.42 -17.80
CA TYR A 151 -2.14 7.81 -17.98
C TYR A 151 -0.92 8.72 -18.22
N ILE A 152 0.13 8.60 -17.40
CA ILE A 152 1.34 9.41 -17.57
C ILE A 152 2.08 9.04 -18.85
N ALA A 153 2.19 7.74 -19.16
CA ALA A 153 2.87 7.28 -20.35
C ALA A 153 2.26 7.88 -21.64
N ASP A 154 0.92 7.91 -21.71
CA ASP A 154 0.21 8.18 -22.96
C ASP A 154 -0.41 9.59 -23.03
N HIS A 155 -0.63 10.26 -21.90
CA HIS A 155 -1.45 11.48 -21.88
C HIS A 155 -0.84 12.69 -21.16
N VAL A 156 0.34 12.56 -20.56
CA VAL A 156 1.02 13.66 -19.86
C VAL A 156 2.26 14.09 -20.61
N ARG A 157 2.40 15.40 -20.84
CA ARG A 157 3.63 16.02 -21.35
C ARG A 157 4.53 16.34 -20.18
N ALA A 158 5.72 15.75 -20.14
CA ALA A 158 6.72 15.99 -19.12
C ALA A 158 8.12 15.77 -19.67
N LYS A 159 9.11 16.53 -19.15
CA LYS A 159 10.52 16.38 -19.52
C LYS A 159 11.06 15.03 -19.02
N LYS A 160 10.65 14.63 -17.81
CA LYS A 160 10.98 13.36 -17.19
C LYS A 160 9.73 12.64 -16.69
N LYS A 161 9.73 11.32 -16.79
CA LYS A 161 8.64 10.47 -16.29
C LYS A 161 9.18 9.41 -15.36
N ALA A 162 8.57 9.26 -14.19
CA ALA A 162 8.88 8.21 -13.19
C ALA A 162 7.65 7.38 -12.88
N ALA A 163 7.83 6.09 -12.61
CA ALA A 163 6.75 5.18 -12.21
C ALA A 163 7.14 4.40 -10.96
N PHE A 164 6.23 4.35 -9.98
CA PHE A 164 6.35 3.48 -8.82
C PHE A 164 5.65 2.15 -9.05
N ILE A 165 6.19 1.07 -8.46
CA ILE A 165 5.64 -0.28 -8.47
C ILE A 165 5.53 -0.76 -7.03
N HIS A 166 4.29 -0.93 -6.55
CA HIS A 166 4.01 -1.26 -5.15
C HIS A 166 3.66 -2.74 -4.90
N ILE A 167 3.51 -3.54 -5.95
CA ILE A 167 3.01 -4.91 -5.85
C ILE A 167 3.90 -5.90 -6.60
N ASP A 168 3.86 -7.17 -6.21
CA ASP A 168 4.44 -8.25 -7.04
C ASP A 168 3.74 -8.27 -8.41
N TYR A 169 4.48 -7.79 -9.41
CA TYR A 169 3.96 -7.50 -10.73
C TYR A 169 3.41 -8.73 -11.45
N THR A 170 4.06 -9.87 -11.26
CA THR A 170 3.66 -11.14 -11.88
C THR A 170 2.47 -11.78 -11.19
N LYS A 171 2.47 -11.81 -9.86
CA LYS A 171 1.33 -12.34 -9.07
C LYS A 171 0.08 -11.50 -9.25
N ALA A 172 0.22 -10.18 -9.38
CA ALA A 172 -0.88 -9.27 -9.66
C ALA A 172 -1.48 -9.44 -11.06
N GLY A 173 -0.79 -10.17 -11.96
CA GLY A 173 -1.28 -10.50 -13.29
C GLY A 173 -1.07 -9.42 -14.34
N TYR A 174 -0.15 -8.48 -14.11
CA TYR A 174 0.27 -7.53 -15.13
C TYR A 174 1.12 -8.20 -16.21
N THR A 175 1.03 -7.70 -17.43
CA THR A 175 1.74 -8.23 -18.60
C THR A 175 2.04 -7.10 -19.59
N ARG A 176 3.07 -7.27 -20.41
CA ARG A 176 3.43 -6.31 -21.47
C ARG A 176 2.25 -5.98 -22.38
N LYS A 177 1.47 -6.99 -22.75
CA LYS A 177 0.29 -6.82 -23.61
C LYS A 177 -0.76 -5.93 -22.92
N LEU A 178 -1.02 -6.17 -21.65
CA LEU A 178 -1.95 -5.38 -20.85
C LEU A 178 -1.47 -3.93 -20.70
N ASP A 179 -0.18 -3.75 -20.48
CA ASP A 179 0.45 -2.45 -20.28
C ASP A 179 0.71 -1.70 -21.59
N ARG A 180 0.66 -2.37 -22.75
CA ARG A 180 1.04 -1.79 -24.05
C ARG A 180 2.43 -1.16 -24.00
N ASP A 181 3.37 -1.85 -23.36
CA ASP A 181 4.76 -1.42 -23.18
C ASP A 181 4.95 -0.02 -22.58
N CYS A 182 3.99 0.47 -21.79
CA CYS A 182 3.99 1.85 -21.26
C CYS A 182 5.26 2.19 -20.47
N TYR A 183 5.86 1.21 -19.78
CA TYR A 183 7.08 1.43 -18.98
C TYR A 183 8.31 1.73 -19.81
N LEU A 184 8.32 1.45 -21.11
CA LEU A 184 9.41 1.86 -21.99
C LEU A 184 9.51 3.39 -22.17
N LYS A 185 8.41 4.12 -21.85
CA LYS A 185 8.32 5.58 -21.93
C LYS A 185 8.78 6.30 -20.66
N TYR A 186 9.24 5.57 -19.63
CA TYR A 186 9.66 6.15 -18.37
C TYR A 186 11.18 6.29 -18.28
N ASP A 187 11.66 7.40 -17.71
CA ASP A 187 13.08 7.66 -17.44
C ASP A 187 13.58 6.92 -16.20
N ALA A 188 12.70 6.72 -15.21
CA ALA A 188 12.99 5.99 -13.99
C ALA A 188 11.80 5.12 -13.54
N ILE A 189 12.09 3.97 -12.94
CA ILE A 189 11.11 3.06 -12.39
C ILE A 189 11.53 2.72 -10.96
N PHE A 190 10.60 2.87 -10.01
CA PHE A 190 10.83 2.79 -8.58
C PHE A 190 9.98 1.68 -7.94
N PRO A 191 10.45 0.40 -7.99
CA PRO A 191 9.87 -0.65 -7.14
C PRO A 191 10.16 -0.36 -5.66
N ILE A 192 9.20 -0.64 -4.77
CA ILE A 192 9.33 -0.36 -3.33
C ILE A 192 10.19 -1.36 -2.56
N GLY A 193 10.71 -2.40 -3.19
CA GLY A 193 11.59 -3.42 -2.63
C GLY A 193 12.29 -4.23 -3.70
N GLU A 194 13.29 -5.00 -3.32
CA GLU A 194 14.09 -5.76 -4.28
C GLU A 194 13.30 -6.94 -4.88
N ASP A 195 12.47 -7.63 -4.09
CA ASP A 195 11.58 -8.68 -4.61
C ASP A 195 10.61 -8.11 -5.67
N VAL A 196 10.03 -6.94 -5.42
CA VAL A 196 9.15 -6.23 -6.39
C VAL A 196 9.91 -5.90 -7.67
N LYS A 197 11.15 -5.40 -7.53
CA LYS A 197 12.04 -5.09 -8.67
C LYS A 197 12.31 -6.34 -9.50
N GLN A 198 12.67 -7.44 -8.87
CA GLN A 198 12.95 -8.70 -9.57
C GLN A 198 11.71 -9.21 -10.34
N GLN A 199 10.52 -9.14 -9.74
CA GLN A 199 9.30 -9.56 -10.43
C GLN A 199 8.94 -8.62 -11.59
N PHE A 200 9.16 -7.32 -11.46
CA PHE A 200 8.96 -6.36 -12.54
C PHE A 200 9.94 -6.62 -13.69
N LEU A 201 11.22 -6.82 -13.40
CA LEU A 201 12.26 -7.05 -14.41
C LEU A 201 12.11 -8.40 -15.15
N LYS A 202 11.38 -9.38 -14.61
CA LYS A 202 10.99 -10.57 -15.40
C LYS A 202 10.08 -10.22 -16.57
N VAL A 203 9.29 -9.15 -16.47
CA VAL A 203 8.38 -8.68 -17.52
C VAL A 203 9.05 -7.64 -18.42
N TYR A 204 9.90 -6.78 -17.83
CA TYR A 204 10.59 -5.66 -18.50
C TYR A 204 12.11 -5.68 -18.26
N PRO A 205 12.85 -6.69 -18.72
CA PRO A 205 14.30 -6.79 -18.48
C PRO A 205 15.08 -5.62 -19.05
N GLU A 206 14.64 -5.02 -20.15
CA GLU A 206 15.24 -3.85 -20.78
C GLU A 206 15.16 -2.58 -19.94
N CYS A 207 14.36 -2.55 -18.90
CA CYS A 207 14.26 -1.44 -17.96
C CYS A 207 15.31 -1.51 -16.84
N ALA A 208 16.15 -2.54 -16.76
CA ALA A 208 17.06 -2.78 -15.64
C ALA A 208 17.95 -1.55 -15.29
N GLY A 209 18.52 -0.89 -16.30
CA GLY A 209 19.41 0.26 -16.09
C GLY A 209 18.75 1.51 -15.48
N ARG A 210 17.41 1.61 -15.55
CA ARG A 210 16.63 2.73 -15.00
C ARG A 210 15.69 2.31 -13.88
N THR A 211 15.77 1.07 -13.41
CA THR A 211 14.98 0.54 -12.29
C THR A 211 15.81 0.52 -11.02
N LYS A 212 15.43 1.34 -10.05
CA LYS A 212 16.07 1.45 -8.74
C LYS A 212 15.05 1.30 -7.63
N VAL A 213 15.39 0.58 -6.57
CA VAL A 213 14.51 0.46 -5.41
C VAL A 213 14.33 1.83 -4.76
N PHE A 214 13.08 2.17 -4.46
CA PHE A 214 12.70 3.36 -3.70
C PHE A 214 11.77 2.92 -2.57
N HIS A 215 12.24 2.97 -1.35
CA HIS A 215 11.47 2.52 -0.20
C HIS A 215 10.40 3.55 0.20
N ASN A 216 9.30 3.06 0.73
CA ASN A 216 8.28 3.95 1.29
C ASN A 216 8.88 4.81 2.40
N ILE A 217 8.69 6.11 2.30
CA ILE A 217 9.14 7.07 3.31
C ILE A 217 8.10 7.14 4.40
N ILE A 218 8.54 7.07 5.65
CA ILE A 218 7.72 7.28 6.83
C ILE A 218 8.33 8.35 7.72
N ASP A 219 7.50 9.11 8.41
CA ASP A 219 7.93 10.08 9.42
C ASP A 219 7.87 9.42 10.81
N THR A 220 9.01 8.90 11.26
CA THR A 220 9.12 8.18 12.54
C THR A 220 8.80 9.06 13.75
N GLU A 221 9.12 10.35 13.71
CA GLU A 221 8.81 11.29 14.80
C GLU A 221 7.31 11.59 14.85
N LYS A 222 6.66 11.74 13.70
CA LYS A 222 5.21 11.88 13.61
C LYS A 222 4.49 10.63 14.16
N ILE A 223 5.01 9.42 13.87
CA ILE A 223 4.49 8.16 14.38
C ILE A 223 4.59 8.12 15.91
N LYS A 224 5.76 8.40 16.49
CA LYS A 224 6.00 8.43 17.93
C LYS A 224 5.11 9.47 18.64
N THR A 225 5.01 10.66 18.06
CA THR A 225 4.15 11.72 18.58
C THR A 225 2.69 11.28 18.61
N LYS A 226 2.17 10.74 17.50
CA LYS A 226 0.79 10.26 17.43
C LYS A 226 0.53 9.04 18.32
N ALA A 227 1.52 8.20 18.58
CA ALA A 227 1.42 7.08 19.50
C ALA A 227 1.28 7.51 20.97
N SER A 228 1.62 8.76 21.29
CA SER A 228 1.50 9.34 22.63
C SER A 228 0.16 10.08 22.84
N LEU A 229 -0.66 10.19 21.80
CA LEU A 229 -2.00 10.76 21.90
C LEU A 229 -2.98 9.76 22.59
N PRO A 230 -4.06 10.27 23.19
CA PRO A 230 -5.13 9.41 23.71
C PRO A 230 -5.70 8.47 22.63
N GLY A 231 -6.05 7.25 23.01
CA GLY A 231 -6.60 6.22 22.15
C GLY A 231 -6.02 4.84 22.47
N GLY A 232 -6.19 3.89 21.57
CA GLY A 232 -5.76 2.51 21.77
C GLY A 232 -6.91 1.61 22.21
N PHE A 233 -6.56 0.50 22.85
CA PHE A 233 -7.55 -0.46 23.34
C PHE A 233 -8.39 0.18 24.45
N SER A 234 -9.72 0.01 24.36
CA SER A 234 -10.70 0.55 25.32
C SER A 234 -11.21 -0.49 26.30
N ASP A 235 -10.76 -1.73 26.19
CA ASP A 235 -11.11 -2.82 27.07
C ASP A 235 -10.11 -2.98 28.24
N ASP A 236 -10.57 -3.56 29.34
CA ASP A 236 -9.77 -3.85 30.53
C ASP A 236 -9.03 -5.19 30.46
N PHE A 237 -8.76 -5.68 29.24
CA PHE A 237 -8.10 -6.96 29.05
C PHE A 237 -6.64 -6.93 29.52
N ALA A 238 -6.31 -7.78 30.51
CA ALA A 238 -4.98 -7.84 31.12
C ALA A 238 -4.06 -8.92 30.54
N GLY A 239 -4.45 -9.57 29.44
CA GLY A 239 -3.64 -10.61 28.78
C GLY A 239 -2.76 -10.07 27.66
N ILE A 240 -2.13 -10.97 26.92
CA ILE A 240 -1.30 -10.65 25.74
C ILE A 240 -2.17 -10.14 24.60
N ARG A 241 -1.84 -8.96 24.10
CA ARG A 241 -2.49 -8.33 22.95
C ARG A 241 -1.67 -8.53 21.67
N LEU A 242 -2.22 -9.33 20.76
CA LEU A 242 -1.70 -9.44 19.39
C LEU A 242 -2.35 -8.35 18.53
N LEU A 243 -1.57 -7.69 17.67
CA LEU A 243 -2.08 -6.66 16.79
C LEU A 243 -1.76 -6.98 15.33
N THR A 244 -2.74 -6.77 14.45
CA THR A 244 -2.56 -6.71 12.99
C THR A 244 -3.23 -5.44 12.47
N VAL A 245 -2.56 -4.72 11.57
CA VAL A 245 -3.11 -3.53 10.91
C VAL A 245 -3.10 -3.75 9.41
N GLY A 246 -4.28 -3.67 8.77
CA GLY A 246 -4.38 -3.86 7.34
C GLY A 246 -5.80 -4.07 6.83
N ARG A 247 -6.01 -3.86 5.52
CA ARG A 247 -7.32 -4.05 4.88
C ARG A 247 -7.79 -5.50 4.97
N LEU A 248 -9.07 -5.72 5.18
CA LEU A 248 -9.69 -7.05 5.18
C LEU A 248 -9.88 -7.55 3.74
N THR A 249 -8.80 -8.06 3.16
CA THR A 249 -8.72 -8.58 1.78
C THR A 249 -8.11 -9.97 1.77
N GLU A 250 -8.34 -10.73 0.71
CA GLU A 250 -7.78 -12.07 0.51
C GLU A 250 -6.24 -12.09 0.65
N GLN A 251 -5.56 -11.07 0.11
CA GLN A 251 -4.11 -10.89 0.20
C GLN A 251 -3.58 -10.96 1.65
N LYS A 252 -4.34 -10.43 2.61
CA LYS A 252 -3.96 -10.35 4.03
C LYS A 252 -4.23 -11.66 4.79
N SER A 253 -4.76 -12.68 4.14
CA SER A 253 -4.86 -14.06 4.63
C SER A 253 -5.42 -14.22 6.06
N TYR A 254 -6.35 -13.35 6.45
CA TYR A 254 -6.99 -13.39 7.79
C TYR A 254 -7.59 -14.75 8.17
N PRO A 255 -8.13 -15.57 7.23
CA PRO A 255 -8.55 -16.92 7.59
C PRO A 255 -7.45 -17.80 8.19
N THR A 256 -6.20 -17.60 7.78
CA THR A 256 -5.03 -18.29 8.39
C THR A 256 -4.79 -17.79 9.82
N ALA A 257 -4.84 -16.49 10.06
CA ALA A 257 -4.68 -15.87 11.38
C ALA A 257 -5.79 -16.32 12.36
N ILE A 258 -7.06 -16.33 11.89
CA ILE A 258 -8.20 -16.77 12.70
C ILE A 258 -8.05 -18.25 13.10
N ARG A 259 -7.67 -19.13 12.19
CA ARG A 259 -7.43 -20.56 12.51
C ARG A 259 -6.21 -20.75 13.41
N ALA A 260 -5.15 -19.92 13.23
CA ALA A 260 -4.02 -19.90 14.15
C ALA A 260 -4.46 -19.51 15.56
N MET A 261 -5.34 -18.49 15.69
CA MET A 261 -5.88 -18.08 17.01
C MET A 261 -6.63 -19.21 17.70
N LYS A 262 -7.41 -20.03 16.95
CA LYS A 262 -8.06 -21.20 17.53
C LYS A 262 -7.07 -22.16 18.20
N LYS A 263 -5.94 -22.42 17.53
CA LYS A 263 -4.86 -23.29 18.07
C LYS A 263 -4.13 -22.63 19.26
N ILE A 264 -3.92 -21.32 19.21
CA ILE A 264 -3.32 -20.58 20.34
C ILE A 264 -4.21 -20.70 21.57
N LYS A 265 -5.53 -20.56 21.43
CA LYS A 265 -6.50 -20.64 22.53
C LYS A 265 -6.61 -22.05 23.15
N GLU A 266 -6.18 -23.10 22.48
CA GLU A 266 -6.08 -24.44 23.07
C GLU A 266 -5.04 -24.48 24.18
N LYS A 267 -3.94 -23.73 24.04
CA LYS A 267 -2.80 -23.67 24.98
C LYS A 267 -2.85 -22.47 25.92
N HIS A 268 -3.23 -21.31 25.40
CA HIS A 268 -3.18 -20.01 26.09
C HIS A 268 -4.57 -19.36 26.13
N LYS A 269 -5.17 -19.24 27.31
CA LYS A 269 -6.51 -18.65 27.47
C LYS A 269 -6.49 -17.12 27.53
N ASN A 270 -5.39 -16.52 28.04
CA ASN A 270 -5.28 -15.08 28.29
C ASN A 270 -4.56 -14.36 27.14
N VAL A 271 -5.14 -14.41 25.95
CA VAL A 271 -4.63 -13.74 24.74
C VAL A 271 -5.81 -13.27 23.87
N ARG A 272 -5.69 -12.08 23.30
CA ARG A 272 -6.61 -11.52 22.30
C ARG A 272 -5.85 -11.03 21.08
N TRP A 273 -6.46 -11.17 19.92
CA TRP A 273 -5.92 -10.70 18.65
C TRP A 273 -6.81 -9.61 18.06
N TYR A 274 -6.30 -8.40 18.00
CA TYR A 274 -7.00 -7.24 17.48
C TYR A 274 -6.56 -6.95 16.05
N VAL A 275 -7.52 -6.68 15.17
CA VAL A 275 -7.30 -6.31 13.77
C VAL A 275 -7.88 -4.94 13.52
N LEU A 276 -7.00 -3.98 13.15
CA LEU A 276 -7.41 -2.65 12.72
C LEU A 276 -7.49 -2.62 11.19
N GLY A 277 -8.68 -2.41 10.67
CA GLY A 277 -8.92 -2.30 9.24
C GLY A 277 -10.31 -2.68 8.81
N GLU A 278 -10.64 -2.33 7.57
CA GLU A 278 -11.90 -2.63 6.90
C GLU A 278 -11.64 -3.26 5.54
N GLY A 279 -12.66 -3.93 4.99
CA GLY A 279 -12.54 -4.50 3.66
C GLY A 279 -13.66 -5.45 3.28
N PRO A 280 -13.66 -5.90 2.00
CA PRO A 280 -14.74 -6.72 1.44
C PRO A 280 -14.90 -8.09 2.13
N GLU A 281 -13.85 -8.59 2.78
CA GLU A 281 -13.87 -9.90 3.46
C GLU A 281 -14.53 -9.87 4.84
N ARG A 282 -14.88 -8.69 5.42
CA ARG A 282 -15.37 -8.56 6.80
C ARG A 282 -16.45 -9.59 7.15
N LYS A 283 -17.54 -9.64 6.41
CA LYS A 283 -18.65 -10.56 6.70
C LYS A 283 -18.22 -12.03 6.71
N ARG A 284 -17.36 -12.42 5.75
CA ARG A 284 -16.84 -13.77 5.66
C ARG A 284 -15.94 -14.12 6.85
N LEU A 285 -15.15 -13.15 7.30
CA LEU A 285 -14.27 -13.32 8.46
C LEU A 285 -15.07 -13.38 9.77
N GLU A 286 -16.09 -12.55 9.95
CA GLU A 286 -17.03 -12.61 11.09
C GLU A 286 -17.69 -13.99 11.17
N HIS A 287 -18.23 -14.52 10.07
CA HIS A 287 -18.77 -15.89 10.06
C HIS A 287 -17.73 -16.96 10.43
N LEU A 288 -16.48 -16.80 10.01
CA LEU A 288 -15.43 -17.74 10.37
C LEU A 288 -15.08 -17.66 11.86
N ILE A 289 -14.99 -16.44 12.41
CA ILE A 289 -14.77 -16.19 13.85
C ILE A 289 -15.89 -16.85 14.68
N ASP A 290 -17.15 -16.63 14.29
CA ASP A 290 -18.33 -17.21 14.93
C ASP A 290 -18.31 -18.74 14.90
N SER A 291 -18.02 -19.31 13.73
CA SER A 291 -17.98 -20.79 13.57
C SER A 291 -16.90 -21.47 14.39
N LEU A 292 -15.86 -20.74 14.78
CA LEU A 292 -14.76 -21.23 15.61
C LEU A 292 -14.89 -20.86 17.10
N GLY A 293 -15.92 -20.09 17.47
CA GLY A 293 -16.16 -19.63 18.85
C GLY A 293 -15.09 -18.67 19.35
N LEU A 294 -14.66 -17.70 18.50
CA LEU A 294 -13.56 -16.77 18.77
C LEU A 294 -14.01 -15.31 18.90
N GLN A 295 -15.31 -15.05 19.14
CA GLN A 295 -15.87 -13.69 19.14
C GLN A 295 -15.21 -12.77 20.15
N GLU A 296 -14.83 -13.32 21.33
CA GLU A 296 -14.17 -12.59 22.40
C GLU A 296 -12.64 -12.55 22.28
N ASP A 297 -12.08 -13.30 21.33
CA ASP A 297 -10.64 -13.56 21.23
C ASP A 297 -10.00 -12.98 19.96
N PHE A 298 -10.76 -12.88 18.86
CA PHE A 298 -10.29 -12.34 17.57
C PHE A 298 -11.20 -11.17 17.15
N ILE A 299 -10.74 -9.94 17.42
CA ILE A 299 -11.56 -8.73 17.38
C ILE A 299 -11.30 -7.95 16.10
N LEU A 300 -12.29 -7.82 15.22
CA LEU A 300 -12.24 -6.94 14.05
C LEU A 300 -12.66 -5.52 14.45
N SER A 301 -11.72 -4.70 14.88
CA SER A 301 -11.97 -3.37 15.46
C SER A 301 -12.38 -2.30 14.44
N GLY A 302 -12.37 -2.61 13.14
CA GLY A 302 -12.69 -1.63 12.11
C GLY A 302 -11.51 -0.72 11.77
N SER A 303 -11.78 0.27 10.93
CA SER A 303 -10.79 1.30 10.56
C SER A 303 -10.70 2.35 11.66
N VAL A 304 -9.48 2.70 12.06
CA VAL A 304 -9.19 3.72 13.06
C VAL A 304 -8.40 4.86 12.42
N GLU A 305 -8.64 6.09 12.86
CA GLU A 305 -7.95 7.26 12.32
C GLU A 305 -6.48 7.33 12.77
N ASN A 306 -6.22 7.01 14.03
CA ASN A 306 -4.88 6.95 14.61
C ASN A 306 -4.59 5.54 15.16
N PRO A 307 -3.89 4.67 14.41
CA PRO A 307 -3.57 3.33 14.85
C PRO A 307 -2.42 3.25 15.87
N TYR A 308 -1.61 4.30 15.99
CA TYR A 308 -0.34 4.25 16.73
C TYR A 308 -0.46 4.01 18.24
N PRO A 309 -1.49 4.50 18.96
CA PRO A 309 -1.71 4.10 20.36
C PRO A 309 -1.95 2.59 20.53
N TYR A 310 -2.56 1.92 19.52
CA TYR A 310 -2.73 0.46 19.55
C TYR A 310 -1.40 -0.26 19.37
N TYR A 311 -0.55 0.20 18.43
CA TYR A 311 0.81 -0.34 18.30
C TYR A 311 1.58 -0.19 19.62
N LYS A 312 1.52 0.99 20.26
CA LYS A 312 2.24 1.27 21.52
C LYS A 312 1.79 0.37 22.66
N SER A 313 0.52 -0.04 22.67
CA SER A 313 -0.11 -0.80 23.74
C SER A 313 -0.23 -2.30 23.46
N ALA A 314 0.17 -2.74 22.26
CA ALA A 314 0.21 -4.16 21.92
C ALA A 314 1.51 -4.82 22.40
N ASP A 315 1.47 -6.14 22.56
CA ASP A 315 2.63 -6.93 22.96
C ASP A 315 3.38 -7.51 21.76
N ILE A 316 2.65 -7.93 20.73
CA ILE A 316 3.20 -8.60 19.55
C ILE A 316 2.46 -8.10 18.30
N TYR A 317 3.21 -7.71 17.27
CA TYR A 317 2.66 -7.41 15.95
C TYR A 317 2.72 -8.65 15.05
N VAL A 318 1.59 -9.05 14.47
CA VAL A 318 1.52 -10.23 13.58
C VAL A 318 1.11 -9.80 12.18
N HIS A 319 1.91 -10.14 11.19
CA HIS A 319 1.72 -9.79 9.77
C HIS A 319 1.71 -11.02 8.87
N ALA A 320 0.64 -11.81 8.95
CA ALA A 320 0.45 -13.03 8.17
C ALA A 320 -0.19 -12.72 6.80
N THR A 321 0.62 -12.43 5.78
CA THR A 321 0.15 -12.04 4.44
C THR A 321 0.63 -12.99 3.35
N GLY A 322 -0.20 -13.19 2.31
CA GLY A 322 0.14 -14.09 1.20
C GLY A 322 1.22 -13.55 0.28
N PHE A 323 1.16 -12.27 -0.02
CA PHE A 323 2.17 -11.54 -0.78
C PHE A 323 2.07 -10.05 -0.46
N GLU A 324 3.20 -9.40 -0.38
CA GLU A 324 3.27 -7.96 -0.15
C GLU A 324 4.56 -7.41 -0.78
N GLY A 325 4.55 -6.12 -1.08
CA GLY A 325 5.79 -5.38 -1.22
C GLY A 325 6.34 -5.03 0.17
N LYS A 326 7.04 -3.92 0.32
CA LYS A 326 7.49 -3.47 1.63
C LYS A 326 6.34 -2.87 2.43
N SER A 327 5.95 -3.53 3.53
CA SER A 327 4.79 -3.14 4.34
C SER A 327 5.08 -1.94 5.23
N ILE A 328 4.30 -0.86 5.07
CA ILE A 328 4.36 0.30 5.96
C ILE A 328 3.97 -0.09 7.38
N ALA A 329 2.98 -0.97 7.55
CA ALA A 329 2.54 -1.41 8.87
C ALA A 329 3.64 -2.17 9.65
N ILE A 330 4.55 -2.87 8.97
CA ILE A 330 5.76 -3.43 9.59
C ILE A 330 6.73 -2.31 9.98
N GLN A 331 6.96 -1.29 9.12
CA GLN A 331 7.82 -0.16 9.46
C GLN A 331 7.29 0.63 10.66
N GLU A 332 5.96 0.80 10.76
CA GLU A 332 5.29 1.42 11.90
C GLU A 332 5.50 0.62 13.20
N ALA A 333 5.32 -0.73 13.12
CA ALA A 333 5.58 -1.63 14.23
C ALA A 333 7.05 -1.57 14.70
N GLN A 334 8.00 -1.55 13.77
CA GLN A 334 9.44 -1.41 14.04
C GLN A 334 9.74 -0.06 14.71
N THR A 335 9.15 1.04 14.19
CA THR A 335 9.32 2.39 14.76
C THR A 335 8.88 2.48 16.22
N LEU A 336 7.82 1.74 16.57
CA LEU A 336 7.25 1.71 17.92
C LEU A 336 7.78 0.54 18.77
N GLY A 337 8.76 -0.22 18.26
CA GLY A 337 9.46 -1.24 18.99
C GLY A 337 8.65 -2.49 19.28
N LEU A 338 7.69 -2.90 18.42
CA LEU A 338 6.99 -4.14 18.64
C LEU A 338 7.83 -5.35 18.19
N PRO A 339 7.80 -6.46 18.94
CA PRO A 339 8.23 -7.76 18.44
C PRO A 339 7.34 -8.19 17.28
N ILE A 340 7.94 -8.65 16.18
CA ILE A 340 7.21 -8.91 14.94
C ILE A 340 7.22 -10.40 14.59
N ILE A 341 6.05 -10.93 14.24
CA ILE A 341 5.88 -12.21 13.56
C ILE A 341 5.33 -11.91 12.16
N ALA A 342 6.00 -12.38 11.13
CA ALA A 342 5.56 -12.15 9.75
C ALA A 342 5.65 -13.43 8.91
N SER A 343 4.87 -13.48 7.84
CA SER A 343 5.03 -14.54 6.84
C SER A 343 6.31 -14.35 6.02
N GLU A 344 6.81 -15.42 5.43
CA GLU A 344 8.04 -15.45 4.62
C GLU A 344 8.02 -14.45 3.43
N SER A 345 6.85 -13.98 3.03
CA SER A 345 6.71 -12.91 2.04
C SER A 345 7.33 -11.57 2.46
N ASN A 346 7.63 -11.41 3.75
CA ASN A 346 8.19 -10.18 4.33
C ASN A 346 9.69 -10.29 4.69
N ARG A 347 10.40 -11.24 4.11
CA ARG A 347 11.84 -11.50 4.35
C ARG A 347 12.77 -10.31 4.04
N GLU A 348 12.33 -9.36 3.22
CA GLU A 348 13.09 -8.12 2.99
C GLU A 348 13.02 -7.14 4.19
N GLN A 349 12.04 -7.30 5.07
CA GLN A 349 11.84 -6.40 6.20
C GLN A 349 12.20 -7.04 7.54
N ILE A 350 12.11 -8.35 7.65
CA ILE A 350 12.36 -9.10 8.88
C ILE A 350 13.51 -10.08 8.65
N GLU A 351 14.51 -10.00 9.49
CA GLU A 351 15.59 -10.97 9.59
C GLU A 351 15.23 -12.00 10.65
N ASN A 352 14.92 -13.22 10.18
CA ASN A 352 14.41 -14.28 11.04
C ASN A 352 15.38 -14.62 12.19
N GLY A 353 14.88 -14.59 13.42
CA GLY A 353 15.66 -14.86 14.64
C GLY A 353 16.50 -13.70 15.14
N VAL A 354 16.58 -12.58 14.41
CA VAL A 354 17.32 -11.36 14.78
C VAL A 354 16.38 -10.25 15.23
N ASP A 355 15.43 -9.83 14.36
CA ASP A 355 14.51 -8.74 14.66
C ASP A 355 13.02 -9.16 14.58
N GLY A 356 12.75 -10.47 14.45
CA GLY A 356 11.42 -11.05 14.44
C GLY A 356 11.44 -12.54 14.10
N ILE A 357 10.25 -13.11 13.91
CA ILE A 357 10.05 -14.49 13.46
C ILE A 357 9.42 -14.45 12.07
N LEU A 358 10.06 -15.10 11.10
CA LEU A 358 9.43 -15.45 9.82
C LEU A 358 8.87 -16.87 9.89
N CYS A 359 7.62 -17.05 9.49
CA CYS A 359 6.97 -18.34 9.47
C CYS A 359 6.22 -18.59 8.16
N ARG A 360 5.97 -19.85 7.84
CA ARG A 360 5.09 -20.23 6.73
C ARG A 360 3.68 -19.70 6.99
N LEU A 361 2.98 -19.34 5.91
CA LEU A 361 1.60 -18.82 5.99
C LEU A 361 0.60 -19.98 6.17
N GLU A 362 0.75 -20.70 7.27
CA GLU A 362 -0.07 -21.83 7.68
C GLU A 362 -0.53 -21.62 9.14
N PRO A 363 -1.77 -22.01 9.51
CA PRO A 363 -2.28 -21.81 10.86
C PRO A 363 -1.38 -22.39 11.95
N GLU A 364 -0.79 -23.55 11.69
CA GLU A 364 0.16 -24.25 12.58
C GLU A 364 1.41 -23.40 12.82
N ALA A 365 2.09 -23.01 11.74
CA ALA A 365 3.35 -22.26 11.83
C ALA A 365 3.15 -20.88 12.47
N VAL A 366 2.04 -20.19 12.14
CA VAL A 366 1.70 -18.90 12.76
C VAL A 366 1.41 -19.08 14.25
N SER A 367 0.64 -20.12 14.64
CA SER A 367 0.33 -20.37 16.06
C SER A 367 1.57 -20.73 16.86
N GLU A 368 2.47 -21.56 16.34
CA GLU A 368 3.75 -21.91 16.97
C GLU A 368 4.63 -20.69 17.19
N ALA A 369 4.76 -19.82 16.18
CA ALA A 369 5.51 -18.58 16.28
C ALA A 369 4.95 -17.64 17.36
N VAL A 370 3.61 -17.51 17.42
CA VAL A 370 2.93 -16.71 18.43
C VAL A 370 3.14 -17.30 19.83
N CYS A 371 2.89 -18.60 20.03
CA CYS A 371 3.09 -19.24 21.34
C CYS A 371 4.52 -19.07 21.82
N ARG A 372 5.52 -19.35 20.98
CA ARG A 372 6.94 -19.13 21.31
C ARG A 372 7.23 -17.69 21.73
N MET A 373 6.68 -16.71 21.02
CA MET A 373 6.86 -15.30 21.35
C MET A 373 6.15 -14.92 22.66
N MET A 374 4.99 -15.54 22.95
CA MET A 374 4.26 -15.33 24.22
C MET A 374 4.98 -15.93 25.43
N GLU A 375 5.55 -17.12 25.28
CA GLU A 375 6.20 -17.89 26.37
C GLU A 375 7.57 -17.35 26.73
N ASP A 376 8.29 -16.70 25.80
CA ASP A 376 9.66 -16.20 26.01
C ASP A 376 9.71 -14.66 26.05
N GLU A 377 9.63 -14.12 27.26
CA GLU A 377 9.73 -12.67 27.48
C GLU A 377 11.10 -12.11 27.09
N LYS A 378 12.19 -12.86 27.27
CA LYS A 378 13.52 -12.44 26.87
C LYS A 378 13.62 -12.31 25.37
N LEU A 379 12.98 -13.24 24.63
CA LEU A 379 12.89 -13.19 23.19
C LEU A 379 12.09 -11.95 22.73
N ARG A 380 10.95 -11.67 23.35
CA ARG A 380 10.15 -10.46 23.07
C ARG A 380 10.97 -9.19 23.26
N ASN A 381 11.68 -9.08 24.39
CA ASN A 381 12.49 -7.90 24.70
C ASN A 381 13.65 -7.74 23.73
N ARG A 382 14.31 -8.83 23.33
CA ARG A 382 15.37 -8.82 22.33
C ARG A 382 14.86 -8.30 20.99
N TYR A 383 13.70 -8.79 20.52
CA TYR A 383 13.12 -8.34 19.25
C TYR A 383 12.59 -6.91 19.33
N ARG A 384 12.09 -6.48 20.48
CA ARG A 384 11.72 -5.09 20.75
C ARG A 384 12.90 -4.15 20.54
N GLU A 385 14.03 -4.47 21.15
CA GLU A 385 15.27 -3.69 21.00
C GLU A 385 15.78 -3.70 19.56
N ALA A 386 15.74 -4.86 18.90
CA ALA A 386 16.16 -4.98 17.50
C ALA A 386 15.26 -4.14 16.57
N SER A 387 13.93 -4.16 16.77
CA SER A 387 12.99 -3.32 16.03
C SER A 387 13.31 -1.82 16.20
N LEU A 388 13.54 -1.35 17.42
CA LEU A 388 13.88 0.05 17.71
C LEU A 388 15.22 0.50 17.08
N LYS A 389 16.17 -0.42 16.93
CA LYS A 389 17.47 -0.15 16.30
C LYS A 389 17.43 -0.22 14.78
N LYS A 390 16.36 -0.80 14.21
CA LYS A 390 16.24 -0.96 12.77
C LYS A 390 16.11 0.39 12.07
N ASN A 391 16.96 0.60 11.07
CA ASN A 391 16.79 1.77 10.22
C ASN A 391 15.61 1.56 9.28
N VAL A 392 14.54 2.28 9.52
CA VAL A 392 13.32 2.29 8.68
C VAL A 392 13.16 3.60 7.91
N VAL A 393 14.14 4.50 8.01
CA VAL A 393 14.14 5.82 7.38
C VAL A 393 14.97 5.75 6.10
N TYR A 394 14.35 6.04 4.98
CA TYR A 394 14.95 5.96 3.64
C TYR A 394 15.00 7.33 2.95
N GLU A 395 15.38 8.38 3.68
CA GLU A 395 15.41 9.75 3.14
C GLU A 395 16.32 9.93 1.93
N LYS A 396 17.41 9.14 1.85
CA LYS A 396 18.30 9.15 0.69
C LYS A 396 17.63 8.75 -0.61
N ASP A 397 16.54 7.98 -0.55
CA ASP A 397 15.80 7.60 -1.74
C ASP A 397 15.10 8.80 -2.39
N MET A 398 14.83 9.87 -1.62
CA MET A 398 14.32 11.16 -2.16
C MET A 398 15.21 11.72 -3.27
N GLU A 399 16.53 11.57 -3.15
CA GLU A 399 17.49 12.04 -4.15
C GLU A 399 17.34 11.31 -5.50
N LEU A 400 16.82 10.07 -5.49
CA LEU A 400 16.52 9.33 -6.72
C LEU A 400 15.41 10.00 -7.51
N LEU A 401 14.40 10.56 -6.82
CA LEU A 401 13.26 11.23 -7.43
C LEU A 401 13.60 12.68 -7.79
N THR A 402 14.08 13.45 -6.82
CA THR A 402 14.40 14.89 -7.02
C THR A 402 15.57 15.09 -7.97
N GLY A 403 16.54 14.16 -7.99
CA GLY A 403 17.65 14.18 -8.95
C GLY A 403 17.24 14.06 -10.41
N LEU A 404 16.02 13.58 -10.73
CA LEU A 404 15.49 13.57 -12.10
C LEU A 404 15.20 14.97 -12.63
N LEU A 405 14.96 15.95 -11.74
CA LEU A 405 14.64 17.33 -12.09
C LEU A 405 15.87 18.13 -12.58
N PHE A 406 17.07 17.57 -12.39
CA PHE A 406 18.34 18.23 -12.70
C PHE A 406 19.20 17.49 -13.73
N ARG A 407 18.68 16.40 -14.25
CA ARG A 407 19.26 15.59 -15.35
C ARG A 407 18.45 15.83 -16.63
#